data_0f2ddfd340a552657abb7080023c53bb
#
_entry.id   0f2ddfd340a552657abb7080023c53bb
#
_cell.length_a   1.000
_cell.length_b   1.000
_cell.length_c   1.000
_cell.angle_alpha   90.00
_cell.angle_beta   90.00
_cell.angle_gamma   90.00
#
_symmetry.space_group_name_H-M   'P 1'
#
loop_
_entity.id
_entity.type
_entity.pdbx_description
1 polymer ?
#
loop_
_entity_poly.entity_id
_entity_poly.type
_entity_poly.pdbx_seq_one_letter_code
_entity_poly.pdbx_strand_id
1 'polypeptide(L)'
;QEETFGPVLPVVEYSDINDAIAWANDCEYGWTSSVYTQNLDNAFKVMRSLKFGETYINRENFEAMQGFHAGWRKSGIGGADGKHGLEEYLQTQVVYLETKE
;
A
#
# COMPACT_ATOMS: atom_id res chain seq x y z
N GLN A 1 15.32 -4.56 9.94
CA GLN A 1 13.94 -5.12 9.85
C GLN A 1 13.05 -4.69 11.02
N GLU A 2 13.62 -4.35 12.15
CA GLU A 2 12.88 -3.78 13.28
C GLU A 2 12.52 -2.31 13.05
N GLU A 3 11.31 -1.93 13.43
CA GLU A 3 10.91 -0.53 13.43
C GLU A 3 11.68 0.25 14.51
N THR A 4 12.42 1.28 14.12
CA THR A 4 13.18 2.12 15.05
C THR A 4 12.27 3.04 15.87
N PHE A 5 11.17 3.47 15.30
CA PHE A 5 10.19 4.39 15.87
C PHE A 5 10.83 5.65 16.49
N GLY A 6 11.66 6.35 15.70
CA GLY A 6 12.40 7.53 16.13
C GLY A 6 12.93 8.35 14.93
N PRO A 7 13.60 9.47 15.16
CA PRO A 7 14.08 10.37 14.11
C PRO A 7 15.35 9.82 13.43
N VAL A 8 15.27 8.62 12.89
CA VAL A 8 16.36 7.93 12.18
C VAL A 8 15.95 7.67 10.75
N LEU A 9 16.74 8.14 9.81
CA LEU A 9 16.57 7.89 8.38
C LEU A 9 17.74 7.07 7.86
N PRO A 10 17.59 5.75 7.66
CA PRO A 10 18.62 4.94 7.02
C PRO A 10 18.66 5.24 5.52
N VAL A 11 19.87 5.35 4.98
CA VAL A 11 20.10 5.56 3.54
C VAL A 11 20.96 4.41 3.03
N VAL A 12 20.50 3.76 1.97
CA VAL A 12 21.18 2.63 1.36
C VAL A 12 21.31 2.86 -0.14
N GLU A 13 22.52 2.73 -0.68
CA GLU A 13 22.77 2.77 -2.12
C GLU A 13 22.44 1.44 -2.77
N TYR A 14 21.92 1.48 -3.99
CA TYR A 14 21.70 0.31 -4.82
C TYR A 14 22.12 0.57 -6.28
N SER A 15 22.52 -0.49 -6.98
CA SER A 15 22.83 -0.47 -8.40
C SER A 15 21.79 -1.18 -9.26
N ASP A 16 21.08 -2.15 -8.69
CA ASP A 16 19.99 -2.87 -9.34
C ASP A 16 18.67 -2.60 -8.63
N ILE A 17 17.67 -2.16 -9.38
CA ILE A 17 16.32 -1.90 -8.86
C ILE A 17 15.67 -3.16 -8.25
N ASN A 18 16.06 -4.35 -8.70
CA ASN A 18 15.55 -5.59 -8.11
C ASN A 18 16.01 -5.75 -6.66
N ASP A 19 17.27 -5.39 -6.37
CA ASP A 19 17.80 -5.43 -5.01
C ASP A 19 17.06 -4.42 -4.12
N ALA A 20 16.84 -3.21 -4.61
CA ALA A 20 16.08 -2.19 -3.88
C ALA A 20 14.65 -2.67 -3.56
N ILE A 21 13.97 -3.28 -4.52
CA ILE A 21 12.64 -3.86 -4.32
C ILE A 21 12.68 -5.00 -3.31
N ALA A 22 13.67 -5.88 -3.40
CA ALA A 22 13.83 -7.01 -2.47
C ALA A 22 14.03 -6.50 -1.04
N TRP A 23 14.92 -5.54 -0.84
CA TRP A 23 15.18 -4.95 0.47
C TRP A 23 13.97 -4.20 1.03
N ALA A 24 13.26 -3.42 0.21
CA ALA A 24 12.04 -2.74 0.63
C ALA A 24 10.95 -3.73 1.07
N ASN A 25 10.87 -4.88 0.45
CA ASN A 25 9.90 -5.93 0.80
C ASN A 25 10.34 -6.84 1.95
N ASP A 26 11.60 -6.78 2.38
CA ASP A 26 12.17 -7.63 3.42
C ASP A 26 11.86 -7.09 4.83
N CYS A 27 10.58 -6.90 5.11
CA CYS A 27 10.08 -6.56 6.45
C CYS A 27 8.63 -7.02 6.63
N GLU A 28 8.15 -7.00 7.85
CA GLU A 28 6.78 -7.40 8.17
C GLU A 28 5.73 -6.30 7.93
N TYR A 29 6.16 -5.10 7.63
CA TYR A 29 5.31 -3.93 7.45
C TYR A 29 5.15 -3.56 5.97
N GLY A 30 4.14 -2.78 5.64
CA GLY A 30 3.90 -2.34 4.28
C GLY A 30 2.80 -1.26 4.21
N TRP A 31 3.07 -0.07 4.75
CA TRP A 31 2.10 0.99 4.69
C TRP A 31 2.26 1.82 3.43
N THR A 32 3.21 2.74 3.39
CA THR A 32 3.42 3.63 2.26
C THR A 32 4.81 3.48 1.66
N SER A 33 4.93 3.75 0.39
CA SER A 33 6.19 3.82 -0.34
C SER A 33 6.18 4.96 -1.34
N SER A 34 7.34 5.54 -1.61
CA SER A 34 7.52 6.54 -2.66
C SER A 34 8.67 6.16 -3.57
N VAL A 35 8.48 6.36 -4.85
CA VAL A 35 9.49 6.08 -5.88
C VAL A 35 9.61 7.28 -6.81
N TYR A 36 10.83 7.74 -7.03
CA TYR A 36 11.14 8.83 -7.94
C TYR A 36 11.93 8.27 -9.13
N THR A 37 11.37 8.35 -10.31
CA THR A 37 11.98 7.84 -11.53
C THR A 37 11.42 8.55 -12.77
N GLN A 38 12.25 8.71 -13.80
CA GLN A 38 11.83 9.15 -15.12
C GLN A 38 11.66 7.97 -16.09
N ASN A 39 12.03 6.76 -15.67
CA ASN A 39 11.88 5.55 -16.45
C ASN A 39 10.52 4.91 -16.18
N LEU A 40 9.67 4.86 -17.20
CA LEU A 40 8.31 4.34 -17.10
C LEU A 40 8.28 2.83 -16.77
N ASP A 41 9.20 2.06 -17.33
CA ASP A 41 9.28 0.62 -17.07
C ASP A 41 9.63 0.36 -15.59
N ASN A 42 10.55 1.15 -15.04
CA ASN A 42 10.87 1.09 -13.61
C ASN A 42 9.66 1.49 -12.74
N ALA A 43 8.91 2.52 -13.13
CA ALA A 43 7.70 2.92 -12.41
C ALA A 43 6.67 1.78 -12.36
N PHE A 44 6.38 1.14 -13.50
CA PHE A 44 5.47 -0.01 -13.55
C PHE A 44 6.01 -1.23 -12.79
N LYS A 45 7.31 -1.46 -12.84
CA LYS A 45 7.95 -2.55 -12.13
C LYS A 45 7.79 -2.40 -10.61
N VAL A 46 8.13 -1.24 -10.06
CA VAL A 46 8.00 -1.01 -8.61
C VAL A 46 6.54 -1.03 -8.17
N MET A 47 5.63 -0.45 -8.95
CA MET A 47 4.20 -0.46 -8.67
C MET A 47 3.62 -1.88 -8.52
N ARG A 48 4.12 -2.84 -9.30
CA ARG A 48 3.66 -4.24 -9.27
C ARG A 48 4.39 -5.10 -8.24
N SER A 49 5.59 -4.70 -7.82
CA SER A 49 6.49 -5.53 -7.03
C SER A 49 6.58 -5.12 -5.57
N LEU A 50 6.34 -3.86 -5.25
CA LEU A 50 6.34 -3.39 -3.87
C LEU A 50 5.10 -3.90 -3.11
N LYS A 51 5.32 -4.40 -1.90
CA LYS A 51 4.28 -4.98 -1.03
C LYS A 51 3.83 -3.97 0.01
N PHE A 52 3.28 -2.86 -0.48
CA PHE A 52 2.80 -1.74 0.33
C PHE A 52 1.36 -1.42 -0.02
N GLY A 53 0.60 -0.94 0.95
CA GLY A 53 -0.79 -0.53 0.75
C GLY A 53 -0.92 0.64 -0.21
N GLU A 54 0.06 1.55 -0.17
CA GLU A 54 0.12 2.71 -1.04
C GLU A 54 1.51 2.85 -1.65
N THR A 55 1.54 3.21 -2.93
CA THR A 55 2.78 3.53 -3.65
C THR A 55 2.60 4.82 -4.41
N TYR A 56 3.43 5.79 -4.10
CA TYR A 56 3.46 7.11 -4.73
C TYR A 56 4.59 7.17 -5.76
N ILE A 57 4.28 7.62 -6.97
CA ILE A 57 5.26 7.76 -8.05
C ILE A 57 5.49 9.25 -8.34
N ASN A 58 6.73 9.71 -8.18
CA ASN A 58 7.16 11.09 -8.41
C ASN A 58 6.35 12.14 -7.63
N ARG A 59 5.89 11.79 -6.45
CA ARG A 59 5.17 12.70 -5.55
C ARG A 59 5.41 12.32 -4.09
N GLU A 60 5.09 13.22 -3.20
CA GLU A 60 5.11 12.95 -1.76
C GLU A 60 3.94 12.05 -1.31
N ASN A 61 4.07 11.49 -0.13
CA ASN A 61 3.07 10.63 0.49
C ASN A 61 1.89 11.46 1.03
N PHE A 62 1.03 11.87 0.13
CA PHE A 62 -0.20 12.58 0.46
C PHE A 62 -1.37 11.87 -0.24
N GLU A 63 -2.15 11.18 0.55
CA GLU A 63 -3.28 10.37 0.08
C GLU A 63 -4.40 11.24 -0.52
N ALA A 64 -5.12 10.66 -1.44
CA ALA A 64 -6.34 11.24 -1.97
C ALA A 64 -7.54 10.67 -1.23
N MET A 65 -8.52 11.50 -0.88
CA MET A 65 -9.73 11.11 -0.14
C MET A 65 -10.51 9.96 -0.80
N GLN A 66 -10.43 9.82 -2.12
CA GLN A 66 -11.05 8.72 -2.86
C GLN A 66 -10.19 7.45 -2.90
N GLY A 67 -8.93 7.52 -2.48
CA GLY A 67 -8.04 6.37 -2.39
C GLY A 67 -8.23 5.63 -1.08
N PHE A 68 -8.09 4.30 -1.10
CA PHE A 68 -8.14 3.52 0.12
C PHE A 68 -6.81 3.61 0.86
N HIS A 69 -6.81 4.25 2.01
CA HIS A 69 -5.64 4.42 2.87
C HIS A 69 -5.52 3.26 3.85
N ALA A 70 -4.70 2.27 3.51
CA ALA A 70 -4.55 1.06 4.29
C ALA A 70 -3.13 0.49 4.25
N GLY A 71 -2.70 -0.09 5.35
CA GLY A 71 -1.46 -0.85 5.43
C GLY A 71 -1.64 -2.30 5.02
N TRP A 72 -0.59 -2.87 4.44
CA TRP A 72 -0.49 -4.31 4.18
C TRP A 72 0.32 -5.01 5.28
N ARG A 73 0.21 -6.32 5.34
CA ARG A 73 0.93 -7.16 6.30
C ARG A 73 0.65 -6.70 7.74
N LYS A 74 1.65 -6.55 8.58
CA LYS A 74 1.47 -6.10 9.97
C LYS A 74 1.22 -4.60 10.13
N SER A 75 1.24 -3.81 9.04
CA SER A 75 0.91 -2.38 9.12
C SER A 75 -0.57 -2.11 9.33
N GLY A 76 -1.48 -3.05 8.98
CA GLY A 76 -2.89 -2.86 9.22
C GLY A 76 -3.75 -4.03 8.75
N ILE A 77 -4.99 -4.09 9.25
CA ILE A 77 -6.00 -5.09 8.87
C ILE A 77 -7.03 -4.47 7.94
N GLY A 78 -7.40 -3.23 8.18
CA GLY A 78 -8.35 -2.45 7.39
C GLY A 78 -7.76 -1.09 7.07
N GLY A 79 -8.59 -0.16 6.69
CA GLY A 79 -8.16 1.17 6.33
C GLY A 79 -9.29 2.19 6.32
N ALA A 80 -8.98 3.35 5.80
CA ALA A 80 -9.89 4.49 5.72
C ALA A 80 -10.01 4.96 4.27
N ASP A 81 -10.92 5.87 4.04
CA ASP A 81 -11.12 6.59 2.79
C ASP A 81 -11.55 5.72 1.58
N GLY A 82 -12.02 6.37 0.56
CA GLY A 82 -12.48 5.73 -0.66
C GLY A 82 -13.67 4.79 -0.46
N LYS A 83 -13.97 4.03 -1.49
CA LYS A 83 -15.07 3.06 -1.49
C LYS A 83 -14.84 1.95 -0.45
N HIS A 84 -13.63 1.41 -0.39
CA HIS A 84 -13.31 0.33 0.54
C HIS A 84 -13.37 0.79 2.00
N GLY A 85 -12.96 2.04 2.29
CA GLY A 85 -13.09 2.62 3.62
C GLY A 85 -14.54 2.76 4.05
N LEU A 86 -15.44 3.14 3.14
CA LEU A 86 -16.88 3.16 3.41
C LEU A 86 -17.42 1.75 3.67
N GLU A 87 -17.02 0.76 2.90
CA GLU A 87 -17.44 -0.64 3.06
C GLU A 87 -17.07 -1.24 4.42
N GLU A 88 -15.97 -0.77 5.04
CA GLU A 88 -15.56 -1.18 6.40
C GLU A 88 -16.63 -0.88 7.48
N TYR A 89 -17.49 0.10 7.25
CA TYR A 89 -18.57 0.49 8.17
C TYR A 89 -19.91 -0.18 7.84
N LEU A 90 -19.97 -1.01 6.81
CA LEU A 90 -21.19 -1.64 6.32
C LEU A 90 -21.17 -3.15 6.58
N GLN A 91 -22.36 -3.69 6.76
CA GLN A 91 -22.57 -5.14 6.78
C GLN A 91 -23.32 -5.56 5.52
N THR A 92 -22.88 -6.66 4.91
CA THR A 92 -23.57 -7.23 3.76
C THR A 92 -24.64 -8.21 4.22
N GLN A 93 -25.87 -8.00 3.73
CA GLN A 93 -26.97 -8.92 3.93
C GLN A 93 -27.43 -9.48 2.58
N VAL A 94 -27.63 -10.79 2.53
CA VAL A 94 -28.22 -11.46 1.36
C VAL A 94 -29.59 -11.96 1.75
N VAL A 95 -30.60 -11.66 0.93
CA VAL A 95 -31.98 -12.10 1.15
C VAL A 95 -32.45 -12.89 -0.07
N TYR A 96 -32.89 -14.10 0.18
CA TYR A 96 -33.56 -14.94 -0.81
C TYR A 96 -35.05 -14.97 -0.47
N LEU A 97 -35.88 -14.47 -1.37
CA LEU A 97 -37.34 -14.44 -1.19
C LEU A 97 -37.98 -15.28 -2.27
N GLU A 98 -38.76 -16.27 -1.84
CA GLU A 98 -39.62 -17.04 -2.71
C GLU A 98 -41.07 -16.74 -2.35
N THR A 99 -41.87 -16.36 -3.34
CA THR A 99 -43.33 -16.16 -3.17
C THR A 99 -44.10 -17.32 -3.80
N LYS A 100 -45.07 -17.81 -3.10
CA LYS A 100 -46.03 -18.78 -3.66
C LYS A 100 -47.21 -18.03 -4.25
N GLU A 101 -47.53 -18.30 -5.50
CA GLU A 101 -48.75 -17.82 -6.14
C GLU A 101 -50.02 -18.39 -5.48
#